data_61d65cb06266d9151bafc7a755929463
#
_entry.id   61d65cb06266d9151bafc7a755929463
#
_cell.length_a   1.000
_cell.length_b   1.000
_cell.length_c   1.000
_cell.angle_alpha   90.00
_cell.angle_beta   90.00
_cell.angle_gamma   90.00
#
_symmetry.space_group_name_H-M   'P 1'
#
loop_
_entity.id
_entity.type
_entity.pdbx_description
1 polymer ?
#
loop_
_entity_poly.entity_id
_entity_poly.type
_entity_poly.pdbx_seq_one_letter_code
_entity_poly.pdbx_strand_id
1 'polypeptide(L)'
;QTIETLQESVQILEDAGIEYALLECTNLYPSPPEIVSLQGVTDLKAAFPNAVVGFSDHSIGPEMALASVALGASILERHYTDTRYRKGPDIINSMDPAELRFLIDRSREIHTALMNPKQRTGPEEDVYRFARASVVADADLAAGQVITESDI
;
A
#
# COMPACT_ATOMS: atom_id res chain seq x y z
N GLN A 1 15.41 1.90 15.41
CA GLN A 1 14.83 1.32 16.66
C GLN A 1 14.15 0.00 16.33
N THR A 2 14.06 -0.89 17.32
CA THR A 2 13.27 -2.13 17.21
C THR A 2 11.92 -1.95 17.90
N ILE A 3 10.99 -2.87 17.66
CA ILE A 3 9.68 -2.89 18.36
C ILE A 3 9.88 -2.88 19.88
N GLU A 4 10.81 -3.67 20.39
CA GLU A 4 11.09 -3.78 21.82
C GLU A 4 11.59 -2.44 22.42
N THR A 5 12.43 -1.70 21.67
CA THR A 5 12.94 -0.40 22.16
C THR A 5 11.91 0.72 22.09
N LEU A 6 10.83 0.55 21.32
CA LEU A 6 9.73 1.51 21.24
C LEU A 6 8.71 1.33 22.38
N GLN A 7 8.59 0.15 22.98
CA GLN A 7 7.54 -0.18 23.94
C GLN A 7 7.50 0.77 25.13
N GLU A 8 8.66 1.11 25.70
CA GLU A 8 8.71 2.02 26.85
C GLU A 8 8.19 3.43 26.49
N SER A 9 8.62 3.95 25.33
CA SER A 9 8.17 5.27 24.87
C SER A 9 6.68 5.30 24.58
N VAL A 10 6.17 4.25 23.95
CA VAL A 10 4.75 4.11 23.63
C VAL A 10 3.92 4.00 24.90
N GLN A 11 4.38 3.21 25.88
CA GLN A 11 3.68 3.07 27.17
C GLN A 11 3.53 4.42 27.90
N ILE A 12 4.58 5.26 27.87
CA ILE A 12 4.51 6.61 28.47
C ILE A 12 3.43 7.46 27.81
N LEU A 13 3.32 7.40 26.46
CA LEU A 13 2.30 8.15 25.72
C LEU A 13 0.89 7.65 26.02
N GLU A 14 0.72 6.33 26.07
CA GLU A 14 -0.57 5.68 26.36
C GLU A 14 -1.03 5.97 27.81
N ASP A 15 -0.14 5.87 28.76
CA ASP A 15 -0.43 6.18 30.18
C ASP A 15 -0.82 7.66 30.37
N ALA A 16 -0.26 8.54 29.54
CA ALA A 16 -0.60 9.96 29.54
C ALA A 16 -1.88 10.28 28.73
N GLY A 17 -2.46 9.30 28.02
CA GLY A 17 -3.64 9.49 27.17
C GLY A 17 -3.38 10.37 25.94
N ILE A 18 -2.14 10.36 25.44
CA ILE A 18 -1.73 11.18 24.27
C ILE A 18 -1.91 10.36 23.02
N GLU A 19 -2.63 10.91 22.02
CA GLU A 19 -2.66 10.36 20.67
C GLU A 19 -1.28 10.52 20.01
N TYR A 20 -0.82 9.48 19.31
CA TYR A 20 0.52 9.46 18.71
C TYR A 20 0.54 8.74 17.36
N ALA A 21 1.59 9.06 16.60
CA ALA A 21 1.91 8.36 15.38
C ALA A 21 3.32 7.77 15.45
N LEU A 22 3.51 6.62 14.83
CA LEU A 22 4.80 5.96 14.66
C LEU A 22 5.09 5.84 13.17
N LEU A 23 6.26 6.31 12.75
CA LEU A 23 6.69 6.21 11.36
C LEU A 23 7.84 5.21 11.26
N GLU A 24 7.67 4.19 10.41
CA GLU A 24 8.80 3.39 9.98
C GLU A 24 9.80 4.27 9.22
N CYS A 25 11.07 4.15 9.55
CA CYS A 25 12.10 5.01 9.01
C CYS A 25 13.44 4.29 8.89
N THR A 26 13.98 4.21 7.69
CA THR A 26 15.37 3.82 7.43
C THR A 26 16.25 5.05 7.41
N ASN A 27 17.16 5.16 8.38
CA ASN A 27 17.91 6.37 8.68
C ASN A 27 19.25 6.41 7.91
N LEU A 28 19.16 6.35 6.59
CA LEU A 28 20.28 6.55 5.64
C LEU A 28 19.82 7.44 4.48
N TYR A 29 20.66 8.33 4.00
CA TYR A 29 20.32 9.40 3.04
C TYR A 29 21.25 9.42 1.83
N PRO A 30 20.81 8.94 0.62
CA PRO A 30 19.54 8.23 0.36
C PRO A 30 19.57 6.78 0.88
N SER A 31 18.39 6.24 1.16
CA SER A 31 18.23 4.82 1.52
C SER A 31 18.11 3.97 0.27
N PRO A 32 19.02 2.97 0.06
CA PRO A 32 18.87 2.02 -1.02
C PRO A 32 17.78 0.97 -0.69
N PRO A 33 17.10 0.40 -1.70
CA PRO A 33 15.97 -0.51 -1.49
C PRO A 33 16.29 -1.74 -0.63
N GLU A 34 17.56 -2.20 -0.65
CA GLU A 34 18.00 -3.40 0.07
C GLU A 34 17.94 -3.28 1.60
N ILE A 35 17.86 -2.05 2.11
CA ILE A 35 17.79 -1.79 3.56
C ILE A 35 16.50 -1.08 3.99
N VAL A 36 15.67 -0.65 3.05
CA VAL A 36 14.35 -0.07 3.37
C VAL A 36 13.43 -1.16 3.91
N SER A 37 12.84 -0.96 5.08
CA SER A 37 11.94 -1.92 5.71
C SER A 37 10.47 -1.56 5.49
N LEU A 38 9.91 -1.91 4.33
CA LEU A 38 8.47 -1.78 4.12
C LEU A 38 7.65 -2.67 5.06
N GLN A 39 8.19 -3.84 5.44
CA GLN A 39 7.58 -4.74 6.41
C GLN A 39 7.39 -4.06 7.78
N GLY A 40 8.28 -3.14 8.15
CA GLY A 40 8.20 -2.38 9.40
C GLY A 40 6.88 -1.61 9.57
N VAL A 41 6.22 -1.20 8.49
CA VAL A 41 4.88 -0.59 8.55
C VAL A 41 3.85 -1.56 9.11
N THR A 42 3.84 -2.80 8.64
CA THR A 42 2.91 -3.83 9.13
C THR A 42 3.26 -4.32 10.52
N ASP A 43 4.55 -4.39 10.85
CA ASP A 43 5.04 -4.80 12.16
C ASP A 43 4.67 -3.76 13.22
N LEU A 44 4.82 -2.46 12.93
CA LEU A 44 4.38 -1.38 13.82
C LEU A 44 2.86 -1.41 14.05
N LYS A 45 2.05 -1.64 13.00
CA LYS A 45 0.59 -1.78 13.13
C LYS A 45 0.18 -2.94 14.00
N ALA A 46 0.88 -4.06 13.88
CA ALA A 46 0.61 -5.26 14.68
C ALA A 46 1.02 -5.08 16.14
N ALA A 47 2.16 -4.43 16.38
CA ALA A 47 2.70 -4.24 17.72
C ALA A 47 1.98 -3.12 18.51
N PHE A 48 1.53 -2.06 17.82
CA PHE A 48 0.96 -0.85 18.44
C PHE A 48 -0.39 -0.50 17.78
N PRO A 49 -1.46 -1.24 18.09
CA PRO A 49 -2.76 -1.08 17.43
C PRO A 49 -3.44 0.27 17.68
N ASN A 50 -3.03 1.01 18.72
CA ASN A 50 -3.54 2.34 19.04
C ASN A 50 -2.78 3.45 18.28
N ALA A 51 -1.65 3.15 17.66
CA ALA A 51 -0.85 4.12 16.93
C ALA A 51 -1.42 4.42 15.54
N VAL A 52 -1.34 5.66 15.09
CA VAL A 52 -1.39 5.97 13.67
C VAL A 52 -0.03 5.63 13.07
N VAL A 53 0.01 4.70 12.12
CA VAL A 53 1.28 4.27 11.52
C VAL A 53 1.53 4.98 10.20
N GLY A 54 2.75 5.44 10.01
CA GLY A 54 3.24 6.12 8.82
C GLY A 54 4.57 5.56 8.32
N PHE A 55 5.11 6.24 7.33
CA PHE A 55 6.39 5.92 6.71
C PHE A 55 7.19 7.21 6.44
N SER A 56 8.41 7.28 6.96
CA SER A 56 9.38 8.35 6.70
C SER A 56 10.39 7.82 5.69
N ASP A 57 10.32 8.33 4.47
CA ASP A 57 11.02 7.78 3.30
C ASP A 57 12.20 8.63 2.88
N HIS A 58 13.39 8.05 2.89
CA HIS A 58 14.64 8.64 2.43
C HIS A 58 15.17 8.00 1.13
N SER A 59 14.38 7.18 0.48
CA SER A 59 14.75 6.56 -0.81
C SER A 59 14.67 7.57 -1.96
N ILE A 60 15.29 7.21 -3.09
CA ILE A 60 15.13 7.96 -4.34
C ILE A 60 13.87 7.45 -5.04
N GLY A 61 13.04 8.38 -5.54
CA GLY A 61 11.79 8.05 -6.20
C GLY A 61 10.61 7.87 -5.23
N PRO A 62 9.38 7.70 -5.73
CA PRO A 62 8.17 7.63 -4.91
C PRO A 62 7.76 6.20 -4.53
N GLU A 63 8.48 5.17 -5.02
CA GLU A 63 8.04 3.78 -5.02
C GLU A 63 7.86 3.24 -3.60
N MET A 64 8.81 3.52 -2.69
CA MET A 64 8.74 3.03 -1.32
C MET A 64 7.61 3.70 -0.54
N ALA A 65 7.45 5.01 -0.69
CA ALA A 65 6.34 5.75 -0.09
C ALA A 65 4.98 5.24 -0.60
N LEU A 66 4.82 5.01 -1.91
CA LEU A 66 3.58 4.48 -2.49
C LEU A 66 3.30 3.05 -2.03
N ALA A 67 4.33 2.20 -1.96
CA ALA A 67 4.19 0.83 -1.46
C ALA A 67 3.77 0.81 0.01
N SER A 68 4.29 1.73 0.83
CA SER A 68 3.91 1.82 2.25
C SER A 68 2.43 2.16 2.44
N VAL A 69 1.82 2.95 1.55
CA VAL A 69 0.37 3.20 1.54
C VAL A 69 -0.41 1.91 1.35
N ALA A 70 0.02 1.06 0.41
CA ALA A 70 -0.61 -0.25 0.17
C ALA A 70 -0.48 -1.20 1.38
N LEU A 71 0.55 -1.02 2.20
CA LEU A 71 0.75 -1.75 3.47
C LEU A 71 0.02 -1.10 4.65
N GLY A 72 -0.66 0.03 4.42
CA GLY A 72 -1.53 0.68 5.39
C GLY A 72 -0.88 1.82 6.16
N ALA A 73 0.19 2.43 5.63
CA ALA A 73 0.68 3.71 6.14
C ALA A 73 -0.36 4.80 5.91
N SER A 74 -0.65 5.57 6.96
CA SER A 74 -1.62 6.68 6.94
C SER A 74 -0.94 8.05 6.85
N ILE A 75 0.37 8.10 7.11
CA ILE A 75 1.19 9.30 7.06
C ILE A 75 2.40 8.99 6.19
N LEU A 76 2.72 9.90 5.27
CA LEU A 76 3.96 9.90 4.50
C LEU A 76 4.78 11.13 4.84
N GLU A 77 6.03 10.91 5.18
CA GLU A 77 7.02 11.98 5.42
C GLU A 77 8.16 11.82 4.42
N ARG A 78 8.51 12.89 3.72
CA ARG A 78 9.62 12.91 2.78
C ARG A 78 10.25 14.29 2.68
N HIS A 79 11.54 14.33 2.38
CA HIS A 79 12.26 15.55 2.08
C HIS A 79 11.70 16.23 0.84
N TYR A 80 11.66 17.56 0.86
CA TYR A 80 11.15 18.40 -0.21
C TYR A 80 12.14 19.52 -0.55
N THR A 81 12.27 19.81 -1.82
CA THR A 81 13.02 20.97 -2.34
C THR A 81 12.19 21.68 -3.42
N ASP A 82 12.28 22.99 -3.47
CA ASP A 82 11.69 23.79 -4.55
C ASP A 82 12.44 23.61 -5.88
N THR A 83 13.72 23.21 -5.83
CA THR A 83 14.55 22.95 -7.01
C THR A 83 15.71 22.02 -6.69
N ARG A 84 16.00 21.09 -7.60
CA ARG A 84 17.16 20.19 -7.52
C ARG A 84 18.48 20.84 -7.93
N TYR A 85 18.46 22.08 -8.42
CA TYR A 85 19.67 22.80 -8.79
C TYR A 85 20.40 23.43 -7.60
N ARG A 86 19.83 23.37 -6.40
CA ARG A 86 20.51 23.78 -5.17
C ARG A 86 21.55 22.76 -4.75
N LYS A 87 22.63 23.27 -4.14
CA LYS A 87 23.59 22.41 -3.44
C LYS A 87 23.19 22.32 -1.97
N GLY A 88 23.21 21.13 -1.44
CA GLY A 88 22.90 20.88 -0.03
C GLY A 88 22.84 19.38 0.27
N PRO A 89 22.88 19.00 1.54
CA PRO A 89 22.56 17.64 1.95
C PRO A 89 21.13 17.33 1.53
N ASP A 90 20.81 16.08 1.34
CA ASP A 90 19.46 15.55 1.13
C ASP A 90 18.72 16.04 -0.13
N ILE A 91 19.32 16.90 -0.96
CA ILE A 91 18.72 17.31 -2.24
C ILE A 91 18.46 16.11 -3.16
N ILE A 92 19.34 15.12 -3.11
CA ILE A 92 19.26 13.92 -3.96
C ILE A 92 18.02 13.07 -3.67
N ASN A 93 17.59 12.99 -2.42
CA ASN A 93 16.38 12.23 -2.00
C ASN A 93 15.17 13.15 -1.74
N SER A 94 15.30 14.46 -1.99
CA SER A 94 14.20 15.40 -1.88
C SER A 94 13.30 15.34 -3.11
N MET A 95 11.99 15.41 -2.88
CA MET A 95 11.01 15.60 -3.94
C MET A 95 11.03 17.06 -4.42
N ASP A 96 10.88 17.24 -5.71
CA ASP A 96 10.49 18.53 -6.29
C ASP A 96 8.95 18.70 -6.28
N PRO A 97 8.42 19.88 -6.68
CA PRO A 97 6.96 20.12 -6.72
C PRO A 97 6.18 19.15 -7.59
N ALA A 98 6.76 18.68 -8.71
CA ALA A 98 6.09 17.74 -9.61
C ALA A 98 6.01 16.34 -8.99
N GLU A 99 7.10 15.90 -8.38
CA GLU A 99 7.16 14.61 -7.67
C GLU A 99 6.25 14.60 -6.43
N LEU A 100 6.18 15.70 -5.69
CA LEU A 100 5.24 15.83 -4.58
C LEU A 100 3.79 15.73 -5.07
N ARG A 101 3.44 16.41 -6.17
CA ARG A 101 2.11 16.29 -6.77
C ARG A 101 1.81 14.85 -7.18
N PHE A 102 2.76 14.21 -7.86
CA PHE A 102 2.64 12.81 -8.26
C PHE A 102 2.40 11.90 -7.05
N LEU A 103 3.19 12.05 -5.98
CA LEU A 103 3.03 11.25 -4.77
C LEU A 103 1.65 11.43 -4.14
N ILE A 104 1.16 12.68 -4.02
CA ILE A 104 -0.17 12.97 -3.47
C ILE A 104 -1.27 12.31 -4.31
N ASP A 105 -1.21 12.43 -5.63
CA ASP A 105 -2.27 11.91 -6.50
C ASP A 105 -2.26 10.36 -6.50
N ARG A 106 -1.08 9.73 -6.61
CA ARG A 106 -0.96 8.25 -6.61
C ARG A 106 -1.30 7.64 -5.26
N SER A 107 -0.91 8.27 -4.14
CA SER A 107 -1.29 7.77 -2.81
C SER A 107 -2.80 7.77 -2.60
N ARG A 108 -3.50 8.79 -3.10
CA ARG A 108 -4.98 8.84 -3.07
C ARG A 108 -5.63 7.75 -3.93
N GLU A 109 -5.08 7.50 -5.12
CA GLU A 109 -5.58 6.43 -6.00
C GLU A 109 -5.40 5.05 -5.34
N ILE A 110 -4.22 4.78 -4.76
CA ILE A 110 -3.95 3.54 -4.04
C ILE A 110 -4.93 3.40 -2.86
N HIS A 111 -5.08 4.46 -2.05
CA HIS A 111 -6.02 4.44 -0.93
C HIS A 111 -7.45 4.15 -1.38
N THR A 112 -7.91 4.80 -2.46
CA THR A 112 -9.24 4.54 -3.03
C THR A 112 -9.39 3.08 -3.45
N ALA A 113 -8.36 2.51 -4.10
CA ALA A 113 -8.38 1.12 -4.52
C ALA A 113 -8.42 0.14 -3.34
N LEU A 114 -7.73 0.45 -2.24
CA LEU A 114 -7.75 -0.35 -1.01
C LEU A 114 -9.12 -0.39 -0.32
N MET A 115 -9.94 0.66 -0.49
CA MET A 115 -11.28 0.72 0.08
C MET A 115 -12.30 -0.11 -0.69
N ASN A 116 -11.98 -0.57 -1.91
CA ASN A 116 -12.90 -1.37 -2.70
C ASN A 116 -12.91 -2.83 -2.22
N PRO A 117 -14.06 -3.38 -1.83
CA PRO A 117 -14.16 -4.78 -1.46
C PRO A 117 -13.96 -5.68 -2.69
N LYS A 118 -13.45 -6.89 -2.47
CA LYS A 118 -13.36 -7.90 -3.55
C LYS A 118 -14.74 -8.39 -3.93
N GLN A 119 -15.39 -7.70 -4.85
CA GLN A 119 -16.68 -8.07 -5.42
C GLN A 119 -16.68 -7.73 -6.91
N ARG A 120 -17.57 -8.41 -7.66
CA ARG A 120 -17.81 -8.06 -9.05
C ARG A 120 -18.55 -6.73 -9.11
N THR A 121 -18.07 -5.81 -9.92
CA THR A 121 -18.69 -4.50 -10.15
C THR A 121 -19.60 -4.50 -11.36
N GLY A 122 -20.60 -3.61 -11.40
CA GLY A 122 -21.52 -3.49 -12.54
C GLY A 122 -20.81 -3.35 -13.90
N PRO A 123 -19.77 -2.50 -14.04
CA PRO A 123 -19.02 -2.36 -15.29
C PRO A 123 -18.30 -3.63 -15.77
N GLU A 124 -18.05 -4.61 -14.89
CA GLU A 124 -17.42 -5.88 -15.26
C GLU A 124 -18.41 -6.89 -15.85
N GLU A 125 -19.71 -6.64 -15.76
CA GLU A 125 -20.75 -7.62 -16.14
C GLU A 125 -20.68 -7.99 -17.63
N ASP A 126 -20.48 -7.03 -18.51
CA ASP A 126 -20.41 -7.27 -19.96
C ASP A 126 -19.15 -8.08 -20.31
N VAL A 127 -18.01 -7.74 -19.69
CA VAL A 127 -16.76 -8.49 -19.85
C VAL A 127 -16.92 -9.91 -19.28
N TYR A 128 -17.57 -10.05 -18.13
CA TYR A 128 -17.83 -11.34 -17.52
C TYR A 128 -18.65 -12.26 -18.44
N ARG A 129 -19.72 -11.75 -19.05
CA ARG A 129 -20.55 -12.50 -19.99
C ARG A 129 -19.78 -12.90 -21.25
N PHE A 130 -18.95 -12.02 -21.77
CA PHE A 130 -18.14 -12.26 -22.96
C PHE A 130 -16.99 -13.24 -22.70
N ALA A 131 -16.26 -13.08 -21.59
CA ALA A 131 -14.99 -13.76 -21.35
C ALA A 131 -15.14 -15.14 -20.68
N ARG A 132 -16.33 -15.45 -20.10
CA ARG A 132 -16.55 -16.74 -19.45
C ARG A 132 -17.39 -17.66 -20.32
N ALA A 133 -16.74 -18.71 -20.80
CA ALA A 133 -17.43 -19.86 -21.39
C ALA A 133 -17.99 -20.77 -20.28
N SER A 134 -19.19 -21.28 -20.46
CA SER A 134 -19.79 -22.34 -19.64
C SER A 134 -19.90 -23.59 -20.49
N VAL A 135 -19.76 -24.74 -19.85
CA VAL A 135 -20.11 -26.02 -20.48
C VAL A 135 -21.65 -26.08 -20.52
N VAL A 136 -22.20 -26.26 -21.68
CA VAL A 136 -23.64 -26.35 -21.90
C VAL A 136 -23.95 -27.58 -22.73
N ALA A 137 -25.15 -28.11 -22.62
CA ALA A 137 -25.62 -29.19 -23.47
C ALA A 137 -25.76 -28.69 -24.92
N ASP A 138 -25.28 -29.46 -25.87
CA ASP A 138 -25.39 -29.18 -27.32
C ASP A 138 -26.81 -29.49 -27.84
N ALA A 139 -27.57 -30.35 -27.16
CA ALA A 139 -28.95 -30.73 -27.45
C ALA A 139 -29.75 -30.99 -26.17
N ASP A 140 -31.07 -31.21 -26.35
CA ASP A 140 -31.94 -31.59 -25.23
C ASP A 140 -31.54 -32.97 -24.66
N LEU A 141 -31.33 -33.01 -23.34
CA LEU A 141 -30.94 -34.22 -22.62
C LEU A 141 -32.16 -34.85 -21.95
N ALA A 142 -32.30 -36.19 -22.06
CA ALA A 142 -33.36 -36.93 -21.38
C ALA A 142 -33.05 -37.12 -19.88
N ALA A 143 -34.08 -37.16 -19.04
CA ALA A 143 -33.93 -37.45 -17.62
C ALA A 143 -33.29 -38.84 -17.41
N GLY A 144 -32.14 -38.87 -16.69
CA GLY A 144 -31.36 -40.09 -16.43
C GLY A 144 -30.37 -40.48 -17.54
N GLN A 145 -30.22 -39.67 -18.60
CA GLN A 145 -29.20 -39.85 -19.63
C GLN A 145 -27.81 -39.68 -19.01
N VAL A 146 -26.87 -40.56 -19.35
CA VAL A 146 -25.46 -40.40 -19.00
C VAL A 146 -24.86 -39.41 -20.00
N ILE A 147 -24.34 -38.29 -19.48
CA ILE A 147 -23.71 -37.22 -20.29
C ILE A 147 -22.34 -37.71 -20.77
N THR A 148 -22.07 -37.53 -22.06
CA THR A 148 -20.80 -37.81 -22.71
C THR A 148 -20.21 -36.53 -23.32
N GLU A 149 -18.95 -36.58 -23.79
CA GLU A 149 -18.31 -35.45 -24.44
C GLU A 149 -19.04 -34.96 -25.70
N SER A 150 -19.84 -35.81 -26.35
CA SER A 150 -20.65 -35.43 -27.51
C SER A 150 -21.94 -34.70 -27.16
N ASP A 151 -22.27 -34.60 -25.89
CA ASP A 151 -23.49 -33.94 -25.42
C ASP A 151 -23.22 -32.49 -24.94
N ILE A 152 -21.93 -32.06 -24.91
CA ILE A 152 -21.48 -30.79 -24.39
C ILE A 152 -20.53 -30.08 -25.31
#